data_8d9d5126bed2e1f21edf02f9996d8925
#
_entry.id   8d9d5126bed2e1f21edf02f9996d8925
#
_cell.length_a   1.000
_cell.length_b   1.000
_cell.length_c   1.000
_cell.angle_alpha   90.00
_cell.angle_beta   90.00
_cell.angle_gamma   90.00
#
_symmetry.space_group_name_H-M   'P 1'
#
loop_
_entity.id
_entity.type
_entity.pdbx_description
1 polymer ?
#
loop_
_entity_poly.entity_id
_entity_poly.type
_entity_poly.pdbx_seq_one_letter_code
_entity_poly.pdbx_strand_id
1 'polypeptide(L)'
;FSKNLALTKPYTIAYKTISEVENVFLLITLENGVVGVGSSNPDLEVVGESPSDVLTNCQSGYFQKFIGKQIQHFRAIIFEIGKAFPDKPGTLVLWDIALHDAFAKFLEIPVAAIYGQHHYTLPTSVTIGIMNVADTVKEAEEYVKQGFKVLKIKTGQEVEVDIERIKKVNEKFRNIKIRVDANQGYEIKDLEKFIKATHTLGLEIIEQPLLVGKENELAAIDPYYRSILVADESLKNSNSAINFAPSPQPFGIFNIKLMKCGGLLAAQEIATIARAGGINLFWGCNDESIVSITAALHIAFASPNTKYLDLDGSLDLAEDIVTGGFILKDGLMSISDKPGLGVELMPR
;
A
#
# COMPACT_ATOMS: atom_id res chain seq x y z
N PHE A 1 -20.35 3.92 -7.55
CA PHE A 1 -20.80 2.53 -7.58
C PHE A 1 -19.76 1.63 -6.94
N SER A 2 -20.16 0.47 -6.44
CA SER A 2 -19.22 -0.57 -6.03
C SER A 2 -19.24 -1.76 -7.00
N LYS A 3 -18.15 -2.53 -6.99
CA LYS A 3 -18.03 -3.79 -7.73
C LYS A 3 -17.21 -4.77 -6.90
N ASN A 4 -17.70 -6.02 -6.79
CA ASN A 4 -16.91 -7.13 -6.30
C ASN A 4 -15.95 -7.58 -7.40
N LEU A 5 -14.66 -7.58 -7.12
CA LEU A 5 -13.60 -8.05 -7.99
C LEU A 5 -13.17 -9.43 -7.51
N ALA A 6 -13.37 -10.45 -8.38
CA ALA A 6 -13.00 -11.82 -8.06
C ALA A 6 -11.47 -11.96 -7.99
N LEU A 7 -10.97 -12.81 -7.08
CA LEU A 7 -9.56 -13.18 -7.04
C LEU A 7 -9.28 -14.36 -7.97
N THR A 8 -8.14 -14.34 -8.63
CA THR A 8 -7.66 -15.45 -9.46
C THR A 8 -7.36 -16.71 -8.63
N LYS A 9 -6.91 -16.51 -7.39
CA LYS A 9 -6.61 -17.56 -6.43
C LYS A 9 -7.14 -17.13 -5.06
N PRO A 10 -8.27 -17.73 -4.60
CA PRO A 10 -8.75 -17.49 -3.25
C PRO A 10 -7.69 -17.86 -2.21
N TYR A 11 -7.60 -17.08 -1.14
CA TYR A 11 -6.70 -17.36 -0.02
C TYR A 11 -7.43 -17.33 1.32
N THR A 12 -6.85 -17.99 2.31
CA THR A 12 -7.43 -18.08 3.65
C THR A 12 -6.52 -17.34 4.65
N ILE A 13 -7.12 -16.45 5.43
CA ILE A 13 -6.57 -15.88 6.64
C ILE A 13 -7.13 -16.64 7.86
N ALA A 14 -6.68 -16.31 9.06
CA ALA A 14 -6.99 -17.09 10.27
C ALA A 14 -8.47 -17.41 10.50
N TYR A 15 -9.40 -16.60 9.95
CA TYR A 15 -10.85 -16.70 10.24
C TYR A 15 -11.76 -16.58 9.00
N LYS A 16 -11.22 -16.39 7.79
CA LYS A 16 -12.00 -16.16 6.57
C LYS A 16 -11.28 -16.61 5.32
N THR A 17 -12.00 -17.19 4.36
CA THR A 17 -11.54 -17.37 2.99
C THR A 17 -12.02 -16.19 2.16
N ILE A 18 -11.09 -15.54 1.45
CA ILE A 18 -11.32 -14.40 0.59
C ILE A 18 -11.25 -14.89 -0.84
N SER A 19 -12.33 -14.73 -1.59
CA SER A 19 -12.46 -15.10 -3.00
C SER A 19 -12.77 -13.90 -3.90
N GLU A 20 -13.20 -12.80 -3.31
CA GLU A 20 -13.51 -11.54 -3.98
C GLU A 20 -13.32 -10.37 -3.01
N VAL A 21 -13.09 -9.18 -3.54
CA VAL A 21 -12.95 -7.94 -2.77
C VAL A 21 -13.84 -6.86 -3.34
N GLU A 22 -14.60 -6.18 -2.48
CA GLU A 22 -15.46 -5.08 -2.87
C GLU A 22 -14.62 -3.81 -3.02
N ASN A 23 -14.62 -3.23 -4.23
CA ASN A 23 -14.03 -1.93 -4.53
C ASN A 23 -15.11 -0.91 -4.86
N VAL A 24 -15.01 0.29 -4.30
CA VAL A 24 -15.86 1.43 -4.64
C VAL A 24 -15.15 2.28 -5.68
N PHE A 25 -15.88 2.70 -6.69
CA PHE A 25 -15.35 3.50 -7.80
C PHE A 25 -16.09 4.83 -7.92
N LEU A 26 -15.34 5.87 -8.25
CA LEU A 26 -15.83 7.22 -8.52
C LEU A 26 -15.34 7.70 -9.91
N LEU A 27 -16.26 8.21 -10.70
CA LEU A 27 -15.95 8.88 -11.97
C LEU A 27 -16.29 10.36 -11.82
N ILE A 28 -15.33 11.23 -12.07
CA ILE A 28 -15.51 12.69 -12.10
C ILE A 28 -15.37 13.15 -13.55
N THR A 29 -16.44 13.70 -14.11
CA THR A 29 -16.43 14.21 -15.49
C THR A 29 -16.30 15.73 -15.48
N LEU A 30 -15.29 16.25 -16.15
CA LEU A 30 -15.09 17.69 -16.36
C LEU A 30 -15.88 18.18 -17.59
N GLU A 31 -16.13 19.49 -17.67
CA GLU A 31 -16.87 20.11 -18.78
C GLU A 31 -16.26 19.86 -20.17
N ASN A 32 -14.92 19.70 -20.22
CA ASN A 32 -14.19 19.37 -21.46
C ASN A 32 -14.23 17.87 -21.83
N GLY A 33 -14.99 17.04 -21.09
CA GLY A 33 -15.12 15.60 -21.33
C GLY A 33 -14.04 14.74 -20.67
N VAL A 34 -13.04 15.32 -20.00
CA VAL A 34 -12.05 14.56 -19.24
C VAL A 34 -12.72 13.81 -18.08
N VAL A 35 -12.39 12.53 -17.91
CA VAL A 35 -12.90 11.68 -16.83
C VAL A 35 -11.77 11.27 -15.91
N GLY A 36 -11.84 11.69 -14.66
CA GLY A 36 -10.99 11.21 -13.57
C GLY A 36 -11.61 9.99 -12.90
N VAL A 37 -10.78 9.02 -12.55
CA VAL A 37 -11.19 7.74 -11.93
C VAL A 37 -10.56 7.63 -10.56
N GLY A 38 -11.36 7.29 -9.54
CA GLY A 38 -10.89 6.93 -8.20
C GLY A 38 -11.38 5.55 -7.81
N SER A 39 -10.64 4.89 -6.93
CA SER A 39 -11.07 3.64 -6.29
C SER A 39 -10.75 3.63 -4.81
N SER A 40 -11.51 2.84 -4.05
CA SER A 40 -11.36 2.70 -2.60
C SER A 40 -11.74 1.28 -2.17
N ASN A 41 -10.88 0.68 -1.35
CA ASN A 41 -11.11 -0.60 -0.66
C ASN A 41 -10.48 -0.52 0.73
N PRO A 42 -11.08 0.22 1.69
CA PRO A 42 -10.57 0.31 3.04
C PRO A 42 -10.83 -0.97 3.82
N ASP A 43 -9.93 -1.30 4.74
CA ASP A 43 -10.08 -2.41 5.68
C ASP A 43 -10.76 -1.91 6.95
N LEU A 44 -11.95 -2.44 7.24
CA LEU A 44 -12.77 -2.06 8.39
C LEU A 44 -12.02 -2.23 9.72
N GLU A 45 -11.25 -3.30 9.88
CA GLU A 45 -10.53 -3.60 11.13
C GLU A 45 -9.35 -2.64 11.35
N VAL A 46 -8.74 -2.16 10.26
CA VAL A 46 -7.59 -1.27 10.33
C VAL A 46 -8.02 0.19 10.49
N VAL A 47 -9.03 0.64 9.73
CA VAL A 47 -9.37 2.08 9.64
C VAL A 47 -10.78 2.43 10.13
N GLY A 48 -11.61 1.45 10.49
CA GLY A 48 -12.97 1.69 10.98
C GLY A 48 -13.94 2.17 9.90
N GLU A 49 -13.67 1.85 8.64
CA GLU A 49 -14.51 2.16 7.49
C GLU A 49 -14.51 0.99 6.52
N SER A 50 -15.68 0.61 6.04
CA SER A 50 -15.88 -0.45 5.03
C SER A 50 -16.16 0.15 3.64
N PRO A 51 -16.03 -0.61 2.54
CA PRO A 51 -16.48 -0.18 1.21
C PRO A 51 -17.95 0.26 1.18
N SER A 52 -18.83 -0.41 1.94
CA SER A 52 -20.22 -0.04 2.08
C SER A 52 -20.42 1.33 2.75
N ASP A 53 -19.60 1.66 3.76
CA ASP A 53 -19.63 2.99 4.39
C ASP A 53 -19.19 4.06 3.39
N VAL A 54 -18.14 3.80 2.62
CA VAL A 54 -17.66 4.71 1.56
C VAL A 54 -18.77 5.00 0.56
N LEU A 55 -19.46 3.95 0.08
CA LEU A 55 -20.57 4.11 -0.86
C LEU A 55 -21.70 4.96 -0.26
N THR A 56 -22.07 4.70 0.99
CA THR A 56 -23.11 5.44 1.73
C THR A 56 -22.72 6.90 1.88
N ASN A 57 -21.48 7.19 2.30
CA ASN A 57 -20.96 8.55 2.43
C ASN A 57 -21.03 9.30 1.09
N CYS A 58 -20.63 8.65 -0.01
CA CYS A 58 -20.66 9.24 -1.36
C CYS A 58 -22.08 9.50 -1.88
N GLN A 59 -23.07 8.77 -1.43
CA GLN A 59 -24.47 8.98 -1.78
C GLN A 59 -25.12 10.12 -0.99
N SER A 60 -24.47 10.62 0.06
CA SER A 60 -24.94 11.81 0.77
C SER A 60 -24.95 13.03 -0.16
N GLY A 61 -25.89 13.94 0.01
CA GLY A 61 -25.98 15.16 -0.81
C GLY A 61 -24.81 16.13 -0.66
N TYR A 62 -23.84 15.84 0.23
CA TYR A 62 -22.70 16.70 0.54
C TYR A 62 -21.86 17.07 -0.67
N PHE A 63 -21.62 16.12 -1.55
CA PHE A 63 -20.70 16.29 -2.69
C PHE A 63 -21.28 17.14 -3.82
N GLN A 64 -22.59 17.37 -3.85
CA GLN A 64 -23.25 18.18 -4.89
C GLN A 64 -22.71 19.63 -4.94
N LYS A 65 -22.21 20.17 -3.84
CA LYS A 65 -21.63 21.52 -3.75
C LYS A 65 -20.33 21.68 -4.56
N PHE A 66 -19.71 20.60 -4.97
CA PHE A 66 -18.49 20.61 -5.78
C PHE A 66 -18.78 20.61 -7.29
N ILE A 67 -20.02 20.36 -7.70
CA ILE A 67 -20.42 20.46 -9.11
C ILE A 67 -20.22 21.89 -9.59
N GLY A 68 -19.56 22.06 -10.74
CA GLY A 68 -19.21 23.37 -11.33
C GLY A 68 -17.99 24.05 -10.70
N LYS A 69 -17.31 23.40 -9.72
CA LYS A 69 -16.03 23.91 -9.21
C LYS A 69 -14.90 23.66 -10.20
N GLN A 70 -13.98 24.61 -10.29
CA GLN A 70 -12.80 24.48 -11.15
C GLN A 70 -11.86 23.40 -10.60
N ILE A 71 -11.40 22.50 -11.47
CA ILE A 71 -10.53 21.36 -11.09
C ILE A 71 -9.19 21.82 -10.49
N GLN A 72 -8.71 23.02 -10.80
CA GLN A 72 -7.51 23.58 -10.20
C GLN A 72 -7.61 23.75 -8.67
N HIS A 73 -8.82 23.75 -8.13
CA HIS A 73 -9.07 23.80 -6.69
C HIS A 73 -9.10 22.40 -6.03
N PHE A 74 -8.67 21.35 -6.72
CA PHE A 74 -8.76 19.97 -6.26
C PHE A 74 -8.23 19.74 -4.84
N ARG A 75 -7.09 20.36 -4.47
CA ARG A 75 -6.55 20.25 -3.13
C ARG A 75 -7.46 20.85 -2.05
N ALA A 76 -8.06 22.01 -2.34
CA ALA A 76 -9.01 22.64 -1.41
C ALA A 76 -10.28 21.77 -1.26
N ILE A 77 -10.74 21.14 -2.35
CA ILE A 77 -11.87 20.21 -2.33
C ILE A 77 -11.54 19.00 -1.46
N ILE A 78 -10.38 18.36 -1.66
CA ILE A 78 -9.93 17.22 -0.85
C ILE A 78 -9.87 17.60 0.64
N PHE A 79 -9.29 18.75 0.96
CA PHE A 79 -9.19 19.23 2.33
C PHE A 79 -10.57 19.48 2.96
N GLU A 80 -11.51 20.00 2.18
CA GLU A 80 -12.90 20.23 2.65
C GLU A 80 -13.64 18.90 2.88
N ILE A 81 -13.41 17.88 2.03
CA ILE A 81 -13.96 16.54 2.22
C ILE A 81 -13.39 15.93 3.50
N GLY A 82 -12.07 16.00 3.72
CA GLY A 82 -11.44 15.48 4.93
C GLY A 82 -11.98 16.10 6.23
N LYS A 83 -12.36 17.38 6.20
CA LYS A 83 -13.03 18.04 7.34
C LYS A 83 -14.47 17.56 7.55
N ALA A 84 -15.17 17.25 6.49
CA ALA A 84 -16.57 16.82 6.57
C ALA A 84 -16.71 15.34 6.96
N PHE A 85 -15.71 14.53 6.60
CA PHE A 85 -15.65 13.09 6.88
C PHE A 85 -14.38 12.77 7.69
N PRO A 86 -14.27 13.26 8.93
CA PRO A 86 -13.13 12.97 9.78
C PRO A 86 -13.06 11.46 10.05
N ASP A 87 -11.86 10.92 10.12
CA ASP A 87 -11.61 9.49 10.35
C ASP A 87 -12.30 8.54 9.34
N LYS A 88 -12.51 9.02 8.10
CA LYS A 88 -13.05 8.26 6.98
C LYS A 88 -12.07 8.25 5.80
N PRO A 89 -10.90 7.57 5.96
CA PRO A 89 -9.85 7.59 4.94
C PRO A 89 -10.28 6.91 3.64
N GLY A 90 -11.15 5.91 3.68
CA GLY A 90 -11.69 5.25 2.49
C GLY A 90 -12.57 6.17 1.65
N THR A 91 -13.41 6.99 2.30
CA THR A 91 -14.18 8.04 1.61
C THR A 91 -13.25 9.10 1.01
N LEU A 92 -12.23 9.53 1.77
CA LEU A 92 -11.31 10.57 1.33
C LEU A 92 -10.43 10.11 0.16
N VAL A 93 -9.86 8.90 0.23
CA VAL A 93 -8.98 8.35 -0.82
C VAL A 93 -9.69 8.22 -2.15
N LEU A 94 -10.97 7.83 -2.16
CA LEU A 94 -11.77 7.69 -3.37
C LEU A 94 -11.82 9.01 -4.17
N TRP A 95 -12.08 10.11 -3.46
CA TRP A 95 -12.15 11.46 -4.06
C TRP A 95 -10.76 12.01 -4.37
N ASP A 96 -9.80 11.80 -3.49
CA ASP A 96 -8.41 12.24 -3.67
C ASP A 96 -7.82 11.68 -4.97
N ILE A 97 -7.93 10.36 -5.19
CA ILE A 97 -7.44 9.71 -6.41
C ILE A 97 -8.17 10.25 -7.65
N ALA A 98 -9.52 10.31 -7.62
CA ALA A 98 -10.30 10.76 -8.77
C ALA A 98 -9.99 12.21 -9.16
N LEU A 99 -9.82 13.09 -8.18
CA LEU A 99 -9.49 14.51 -8.41
C LEU A 99 -8.07 14.69 -8.93
N HIS A 100 -7.09 13.90 -8.44
CA HIS A 100 -5.73 13.91 -8.96
C HIS A 100 -5.69 13.42 -10.40
N ASP A 101 -6.38 12.32 -10.72
CA ASP A 101 -6.45 11.79 -12.07
C ASP A 101 -7.10 12.78 -13.03
N ALA A 102 -8.24 13.37 -12.63
CA ALA A 102 -8.91 14.40 -13.43
C ALA A 102 -8.02 15.62 -13.67
N PHE A 103 -7.34 16.12 -12.63
CA PHE A 103 -6.46 17.30 -12.75
C PHE A 103 -5.23 17.03 -13.62
N ALA A 104 -4.59 15.89 -13.44
CA ALA A 104 -3.42 15.51 -14.24
C ALA A 104 -3.80 15.29 -15.72
N LYS A 105 -4.96 14.67 -16.00
CA LYS A 105 -5.50 14.54 -17.35
C LYS A 105 -5.86 15.89 -17.96
N PHE A 106 -6.41 16.82 -17.16
CA PHE A 106 -6.68 18.20 -17.61
C PHE A 106 -5.40 18.95 -18.01
N LEU A 107 -4.27 18.67 -17.34
CA LEU A 107 -2.96 19.23 -17.65
C LEU A 107 -2.19 18.42 -18.71
N GLU A 108 -2.71 17.28 -19.16
CA GLU A 108 -2.06 16.33 -20.08
C GLU A 108 -0.70 15.82 -19.57
N ILE A 109 -0.57 15.62 -18.24
CA ILE A 109 0.65 15.10 -17.58
C ILE A 109 0.34 13.87 -16.71
N PRO A 110 1.31 12.98 -16.43
CA PRO A 110 1.17 11.95 -15.41
C PRO A 110 0.98 12.54 -14.00
N VAL A 111 0.23 11.86 -13.12
CA VAL A 111 0.02 12.33 -11.74
C VAL A 111 1.34 12.58 -10.99
N ALA A 112 2.35 11.74 -11.17
CA ALA A 112 3.66 11.92 -10.54
C ALA A 112 4.31 13.27 -10.90
N ALA A 113 4.03 13.82 -12.09
CA ALA A 113 4.59 15.09 -12.54
C ALA A 113 4.04 16.30 -11.75
N ILE A 114 2.85 16.18 -11.13
CA ILE A 114 2.30 17.24 -10.25
C ILE A 114 3.24 17.48 -9.05
N TYR A 115 3.92 16.45 -8.59
CA TYR A 115 4.78 16.45 -7.40
C TYR A 115 6.28 16.47 -7.72
N GLY A 116 6.65 16.20 -8.97
CA GLY A 116 8.03 15.98 -9.40
C GLY A 116 8.47 14.53 -9.19
N GLN A 117 8.76 13.83 -10.29
CA GLN A 117 9.15 12.43 -10.27
C GLN A 117 10.63 12.25 -9.91
N HIS A 118 10.93 11.38 -8.92
CA HIS A 118 12.28 11.01 -8.48
C HIS A 118 12.68 9.61 -8.92
N HIS A 119 11.76 8.67 -8.96
CA HIS A 119 12.01 7.27 -9.32
C HIS A 119 11.31 6.95 -10.65
N TYR A 120 11.92 6.08 -11.45
CA TYR A 120 11.39 5.67 -12.75
C TYR A 120 11.01 4.19 -12.77
N THR A 121 11.71 3.38 -11.96
CA THR A 121 11.44 1.96 -11.80
C THR A 121 11.96 1.48 -10.45
N LEU A 122 11.18 0.63 -9.79
CA LEU A 122 11.56 -0.04 -8.54
C LEU A 122 10.97 -1.45 -8.52
N PRO A 123 11.64 -2.42 -7.85
CA PRO A 123 11.07 -3.74 -7.66
C PRO A 123 9.91 -3.69 -6.66
N THR A 124 8.80 -4.34 -7.01
CA THR A 124 7.75 -4.67 -6.04
C THR A 124 8.00 -6.06 -5.46
N SER A 125 7.57 -6.28 -4.21
CA SER A 125 7.43 -7.63 -3.69
C SER A 125 6.14 -8.27 -4.21
N VAL A 126 6.09 -9.59 -4.12
CA VAL A 126 4.88 -10.39 -4.25
C VAL A 126 4.70 -11.20 -2.97
N THR A 127 3.46 -11.30 -2.51
CA THR A 127 3.14 -11.82 -1.18
C THR A 127 2.91 -13.32 -1.21
N ILE A 128 3.53 -14.02 -0.26
CA ILE A 128 3.32 -15.45 0.02
C ILE A 128 2.62 -15.55 1.38
N GLY A 129 1.45 -16.17 1.41
CA GLY A 129 0.63 -16.36 2.60
C GLY A 129 1.26 -17.28 3.64
N ILE A 130 0.58 -17.42 4.79
CA ILE A 130 0.99 -18.38 5.83
C ILE A 130 0.61 -19.79 5.36
N MET A 131 1.61 -20.63 5.23
CA MET A 131 1.46 -22.04 4.83
C MET A 131 2.64 -22.86 5.38
N ASN A 132 2.64 -24.18 5.19
CA ASN A 132 3.76 -25.01 5.60
C ASN A 132 5.04 -24.71 4.80
N VAL A 133 6.19 -25.20 5.28
CA VAL A 133 7.50 -24.91 4.70
C VAL A 133 7.60 -25.33 3.23
N ALA A 134 7.09 -26.53 2.88
CA ALA A 134 7.19 -27.07 1.54
C ALA A 134 6.38 -26.25 0.53
N ASP A 135 5.15 -25.86 0.88
CA ASP A 135 4.29 -25.04 0.04
C ASP A 135 4.84 -23.62 -0.10
N THR A 136 5.39 -23.03 0.98
CA THR A 136 6.07 -21.73 0.91
C THR A 136 7.21 -21.73 -0.11
N VAL A 137 8.06 -22.77 -0.09
CA VAL A 137 9.19 -22.89 -1.02
C VAL A 137 8.71 -23.11 -2.45
N LYS A 138 7.62 -23.86 -2.64
CA LYS A 138 7.01 -24.09 -3.96
C LYS A 138 6.44 -22.80 -4.54
N GLU A 139 5.66 -22.04 -3.77
CA GLU A 139 5.08 -20.75 -4.21
C GLU A 139 6.17 -19.73 -4.49
N ALA A 140 7.21 -19.67 -3.66
CA ALA A 140 8.40 -18.85 -3.92
C ALA A 140 9.05 -19.20 -5.28
N GLU A 141 9.14 -20.47 -5.63
CA GLU A 141 9.67 -20.89 -6.92
C GLU A 141 8.81 -20.44 -8.10
N GLU A 142 7.49 -20.45 -7.95
CA GLU A 142 6.56 -19.97 -8.98
C GLU A 142 6.76 -18.47 -9.25
N TYR A 143 6.85 -17.63 -8.22
CA TYR A 143 7.08 -16.21 -8.37
C TYR A 143 8.48 -15.87 -8.90
N VAL A 144 9.51 -16.60 -8.46
CA VAL A 144 10.88 -16.44 -9.00
C VAL A 144 10.92 -16.75 -10.50
N LYS A 145 10.21 -17.79 -10.95
CA LYS A 145 10.08 -18.11 -12.39
C LYS A 145 9.34 -17.05 -13.19
N GLN A 146 8.39 -16.33 -12.55
CA GLN A 146 7.70 -15.18 -13.15
C GLN A 146 8.57 -13.91 -13.21
N GLY A 147 9.77 -13.95 -12.65
CA GLY A 147 10.74 -12.86 -12.72
C GLY A 147 10.80 -11.97 -11.48
N PHE A 148 9.99 -12.23 -10.45
CA PHE A 148 10.06 -11.45 -9.20
C PHE A 148 11.41 -11.60 -8.51
N LYS A 149 11.93 -10.50 -8.00
CA LYS A 149 13.23 -10.42 -7.30
C LYS A 149 13.09 -10.23 -5.81
N VAL A 150 11.88 -9.96 -5.34
CA VAL A 150 11.55 -9.67 -3.95
C VAL A 150 10.32 -10.50 -3.56
N LEU A 151 10.42 -11.25 -2.48
CA LEU A 151 9.31 -12.01 -1.92
C LEU A 151 8.96 -11.43 -0.55
N LYS A 152 7.68 -11.19 -0.31
CA LYS A 152 7.15 -10.87 1.02
C LYS A 152 6.47 -12.10 1.59
N ILE A 153 6.94 -12.58 2.74
CA ILE A 153 6.44 -13.81 3.36
C ILE A 153 5.67 -13.43 4.63
N LYS A 154 4.39 -13.79 4.66
CA LYS A 154 3.55 -13.60 5.84
C LYS A 154 4.02 -14.54 6.95
N THR A 155 4.14 -13.99 8.16
CA THR A 155 4.62 -14.66 9.38
C THR A 155 3.70 -14.30 10.56
N GLY A 156 4.10 -14.55 11.81
CA GLY A 156 3.38 -14.06 12.99
C GLY A 156 2.48 -15.10 13.66
N GLN A 157 2.63 -16.38 13.33
CA GLN A 157 1.93 -17.45 14.06
C GLN A 157 2.91 -18.20 14.97
N GLU A 158 3.67 -19.15 14.44
CA GLU A 158 4.66 -19.94 15.21
C GLU A 158 6.06 -19.52 14.76
N VAL A 159 6.76 -18.80 15.63
CA VAL A 159 8.05 -18.18 15.29
C VAL A 159 9.10 -19.20 14.79
N GLU A 160 9.08 -20.44 15.31
CA GLU A 160 9.97 -21.52 14.88
C GLU A 160 9.69 -21.94 13.43
N VAL A 161 8.42 -22.10 13.08
CA VAL A 161 7.98 -22.45 11.72
C VAL A 161 8.31 -21.30 10.75
N ASP A 162 8.07 -20.06 11.18
CA ASP A 162 8.41 -18.87 10.40
C ASP A 162 9.90 -18.81 10.09
N ILE A 163 10.75 -19.03 11.10
CA ILE A 163 12.21 -19.09 10.95
C ILE A 163 12.60 -20.18 9.94
N GLU A 164 11.99 -21.37 10.02
CA GLU A 164 12.29 -22.47 9.11
C GLU A 164 11.89 -22.14 7.67
N ARG A 165 10.68 -21.56 7.47
CA ARG A 165 10.19 -21.11 6.15
C ARG A 165 11.17 -20.13 5.50
N ILE A 166 11.60 -19.11 6.26
CA ILE A 166 12.53 -18.08 5.76
C ILE A 166 13.88 -18.70 5.40
N LYS A 167 14.44 -19.57 6.28
CA LYS A 167 15.70 -20.27 6.01
C LYS A 167 15.64 -21.10 4.75
N LYS A 168 14.57 -21.87 4.55
CA LYS A 168 14.41 -22.75 3.38
C LYS A 168 14.26 -21.98 2.08
N VAL A 169 13.51 -20.87 2.09
CA VAL A 169 13.42 -19.98 0.92
C VAL A 169 14.78 -19.35 0.62
N ASN A 170 15.50 -18.84 1.63
CA ASN A 170 16.82 -18.23 1.46
C ASN A 170 17.88 -19.26 0.97
N GLU A 171 17.86 -20.50 1.50
CA GLU A 171 18.74 -21.58 1.05
C GLU A 171 18.58 -21.88 -0.44
N LYS A 172 17.33 -21.91 -0.92
CA LYS A 172 17.01 -22.25 -2.30
C LYS A 172 17.24 -21.06 -3.27
N PHE A 173 16.98 -19.83 -2.82
CA PHE A 173 16.97 -18.64 -3.69
C PHE A 173 17.90 -17.53 -3.16
N ARG A 174 19.22 -17.75 -3.23
CA ARG A 174 20.26 -16.88 -2.68
C ARG A 174 20.27 -15.43 -3.19
N ASN A 175 19.74 -15.19 -4.39
CA ASN A 175 19.73 -13.86 -5.02
C ASN A 175 18.39 -13.14 -4.89
N ILE A 176 17.42 -13.73 -4.18
CA ILE A 176 16.12 -13.14 -3.94
C ILE A 176 16.14 -12.37 -2.62
N LYS A 177 15.57 -11.17 -2.64
CA LYS A 177 15.36 -10.38 -1.43
C LYS A 177 14.12 -10.89 -0.70
N ILE A 178 14.24 -11.02 0.61
CA ILE A 178 13.15 -11.50 1.47
C ILE A 178 12.71 -10.36 2.39
N ARG A 179 11.41 -10.14 2.42
CA ARG A 179 10.69 -9.30 3.37
C ARG A 179 9.77 -10.18 4.18
N VAL A 180 9.53 -9.84 5.42
CA VAL A 180 8.58 -10.56 6.26
C VAL A 180 7.55 -9.60 6.82
N ASP A 181 6.32 -10.10 7.00
CA ASP A 181 5.23 -9.35 7.58
C ASP A 181 4.54 -10.22 8.62
N ALA A 182 4.68 -9.81 9.88
CA ALA A 182 4.13 -10.54 11.02
C ALA A 182 2.69 -10.12 11.35
N ASN A 183 2.16 -9.07 10.73
CA ASN A 183 0.81 -8.54 10.97
C ASN A 183 0.46 -8.53 12.47
N GLN A 184 1.33 -7.96 13.30
CA GLN A 184 1.17 -7.84 14.76
C GLN A 184 1.24 -9.18 15.53
N GLY A 185 1.67 -10.29 14.91
CA GLY A 185 1.56 -11.63 15.48
C GLY A 185 2.64 -12.01 16.49
N TYR A 186 3.69 -11.19 16.69
CA TYR A 186 4.76 -11.50 17.62
C TYR A 186 4.64 -10.73 18.94
N GLU A 187 5.10 -11.36 20.01
CA GLU A 187 5.54 -10.68 21.23
C GLU A 187 7.02 -10.28 21.10
N ILE A 188 7.50 -9.38 21.96
CA ILE A 188 8.90 -8.92 21.89
C ILE A 188 9.93 -10.06 21.92
N LYS A 189 9.68 -11.10 22.70
CA LYS A 189 10.56 -12.29 22.80
C LYS A 189 10.60 -13.10 21.50
N ASP A 190 9.48 -13.18 20.79
CA ASP A 190 9.42 -13.86 19.49
C ASP A 190 10.18 -13.07 18.44
N LEU A 191 10.04 -11.74 18.44
CA LEU A 191 10.81 -10.86 17.57
C LEU A 191 12.32 -10.98 17.81
N GLU A 192 12.76 -10.95 19.07
CA GLU A 192 14.17 -11.14 19.43
C GLU A 192 14.70 -12.48 18.95
N LYS A 193 13.93 -13.56 19.15
CA LYS A 193 14.25 -14.90 18.69
C LYS A 193 14.32 -14.97 17.17
N PHE A 194 13.34 -14.39 16.48
CA PHE A 194 13.29 -14.33 15.02
C PHE A 194 14.51 -13.60 14.46
N ILE A 195 14.82 -12.40 14.96
CA ILE A 195 15.98 -11.60 14.55
C ILE A 195 17.27 -12.41 14.76
N LYS A 196 17.47 -12.99 15.96
CA LYS A 196 18.64 -13.79 16.28
C LYS A 196 18.84 -14.97 15.34
N ALA A 197 17.75 -15.61 14.90
CA ALA A 197 17.80 -16.77 14.02
C ALA A 197 17.97 -16.44 12.54
N THR A 198 17.64 -15.21 12.12
CA THR A 198 17.58 -14.77 10.71
C THR A 198 18.55 -13.64 10.36
N HIS A 199 19.29 -13.08 11.34
CA HIS A 199 20.16 -11.90 11.13
C HIS A 199 21.22 -12.07 10.04
N THR A 200 21.68 -13.30 9.77
CA THR A 200 22.64 -13.60 8.70
C THR A 200 22.03 -13.79 7.32
N LEU A 201 20.70 -13.81 7.21
CA LEU A 201 20.00 -14.11 5.98
C LEU A 201 19.79 -12.86 5.08
N GLY A 202 20.10 -11.66 5.60
CA GLY A 202 19.99 -10.42 4.83
C GLY A 202 18.55 -10.02 4.51
N LEU A 203 17.62 -10.18 5.47
CA LEU A 203 16.25 -9.70 5.33
C LEU A 203 16.24 -8.20 5.05
N GLU A 204 15.43 -7.76 4.10
CA GLU A 204 15.30 -6.34 3.79
C GLU A 204 14.48 -5.60 4.86
N ILE A 205 13.37 -6.18 5.29
CA ILE A 205 12.45 -5.58 6.27
C ILE A 205 11.75 -6.65 7.12
N ILE A 206 11.30 -6.22 8.31
CA ILE A 206 10.39 -6.95 9.21
C ILE A 206 9.22 -6.00 9.50
N GLU A 207 8.06 -6.30 8.93
CA GLU A 207 6.88 -5.45 8.98
C GLU A 207 6.01 -5.78 10.18
N GLN A 208 5.55 -4.74 10.88
CA GLN A 208 4.63 -4.71 12.01
C GLN A 208 4.72 -5.94 12.92
N PRO A 209 5.86 -6.15 13.59
CA PRO A 209 6.05 -7.37 14.37
C PRO A 209 5.15 -7.43 15.61
N LEU A 210 4.91 -6.30 16.29
CA LEU A 210 4.16 -6.22 17.53
C LEU A 210 2.78 -5.58 17.32
N LEU A 211 1.86 -5.87 18.23
CA LEU A 211 0.56 -5.22 18.32
C LEU A 211 0.69 -3.70 18.38
N VAL A 212 -0.23 -2.99 17.74
CA VAL A 212 -0.40 -1.53 17.87
C VAL A 212 -0.55 -1.16 19.35
N GLY A 213 0.19 -0.15 19.79
CA GLY A 213 0.28 0.28 21.18
C GLY A 213 1.46 -0.32 21.96
N LYS A 214 2.17 -1.30 21.39
CA LYS A 214 3.39 -1.89 22.00
C LYS A 214 4.70 -1.39 21.38
N GLU A 215 4.66 -0.31 20.60
CA GLU A 215 5.84 0.21 19.88
C GLU A 215 6.99 0.58 20.81
N ASN A 216 6.68 0.98 22.05
CA ASN A 216 7.69 1.30 23.07
C ASN A 216 8.57 0.09 23.45
N GLU A 217 8.05 -1.14 23.31
CA GLU A 217 8.82 -2.36 23.59
C GLU A 217 9.96 -2.55 22.58
N LEU A 218 9.84 -1.97 21.38
CA LEU A 218 10.88 -2.00 20.34
C LEU A 218 12.17 -1.28 20.76
N ALA A 219 12.13 -0.47 21.83
CA ALA A 219 13.34 0.11 22.41
C ALA A 219 14.35 -0.95 22.91
N ALA A 220 13.89 -2.17 23.22
CA ALA A 220 14.74 -3.30 23.58
C ALA A 220 15.53 -3.88 22.39
N ILE A 221 15.08 -3.63 21.17
CA ILE A 221 15.73 -4.12 19.94
C ILE A 221 16.93 -3.22 19.61
N ASP A 222 18.06 -3.83 19.22
CA ASP A 222 19.23 -3.12 18.77
C ASP A 222 18.88 -2.11 17.64
N PRO A 223 19.40 -0.87 17.69
CA PRO A 223 19.13 0.14 16.66
C PRO A 223 19.39 -0.31 15.23
N TYR A 224 20.38 -1.17 15.01
CA TYR A 224 20.65 -1.76 13.71
C TYR A 224 19.45 -2.52 13.18
N TYR A 225 18.82 -3.38 14.00
CA TYR A 225 17.62 -4.13 13.57
C TYR A 225 16.37 -3.26 13.54
N ARG A 226 16.26 -2.25 14.41
CA ARG A 226 15.15 -1.28 14.30
C ARG A 226 15.13 -0.54 12.97
N SER A 227 16.28 -0.37 12.32
CA SER A 227 16.37 0.28 11.01
C SER A 227 15.65 -0.47 9.89
N ILE A 228 15.38 -1.76 10.05
CA ILE A 228 14.63 -2.61 9.12
C ILE A 228 13.21 -2.94 9.60
N LEU A 229 12.81 -2.46 10.79
CA LEU A 229 11.43 -2.59 11.25
C LEU A 229 10.54 -1.58 10.55
N VAL A 230 9.35 -2.04 10.17
CA VAL A 230 8.36 -1.24 9.43
C VAL A 230 7.11 -1.03 10.26
N ALA A 231 6.63 0.21 10.32
CA ALA A 231 5.31 0.55 10.83
C ALA A 231 4.26 0.40 9.73
N ASP A 232 3.31 -0.54 9.87
CA ASP A 232 2.13 -0.67 9.00
C ASP A 232 0.86 -0.28 9.76
N GLU A 233 0.29 -1.15 10.56
CA GLU A 233 -0.96 -0.89 11.30
C GLU A 233 -0.80 0.24 12.33
N SER A 234 0.42 0.46 12.82
CA SER A 234 0.76 1.60 13.70
C SER A 234 0.79 2.94 12.95
N LEU A 235 0.98 2.94 11.62
CA LEU A 235 1.09 4.14 10.80
C LEU A 235 -0.18 4.37 9.99
N LYS A 236 -1.10 5.20 10.48
CA LYS A 236 -2.38 5.46 9.80
C LYS A 236 -2.44 6.82 9.11
N ASN A 237 -1.79 7.84 9.65
CA ASN A 237 -1.89 9.23 9.18
C ASN A 237 -0.66 10.04 9.57
N SER A 238 -0.66 11.35 9.25
CA SER A 238 0.42 12.26 9.60
C SER A 238 0.65 12.41 11.12
N ASN A 239 -0.38 12.26 11.95
CA ASN A 239 -0.23 12.30 13.42
C ASN A 239 0.60 11.11 13.91
N SER A 240 0.31 9.89 13.43
CA SER A 240 1.14 8.72 13.78
C SER A 240 2.57 8.87 13.25
N ALA A 241 2.76 9.42 12.05
CA ALA A 241 4.09 9.72 11.52
C ALA A 241 4.86 10.70 12.40
N ILE A 242 4.22 11.78 12.87
CA ILE A 242 4.82 12.75 13.82
C ILE A 242 5.24 12.07 15.12
N ASN A 243 4.44 11.13 15.62
CA ASN A 243 4.75 10.42 16.87
C ASN A 243 5.95 9.46 16.75
N PHE A 244 6.17 8.86 15.58
CA PHE A 244 7.25 7.89 15.37
C PHE A 244 8.51 8.47 14.73
N ALA A 245 8.45 9.69 14.19
CA ALA A 245 9.60 10.33 13.56
C ALA A 245 10.72 10.79 14.53
N PRO A 246 10.44 11.21 15.78
CA PRO A 246 11.49 11.62 16.71
C PRO A 246 12.39 10.45 17.13
N SER A 247 13.68 10.72 17.30
CA SER A 247 14.65 9.74 17.84
C SER A 247 14.52 9.60 19.36
N PRO A 248 14.66 8.38 19.93
CA PRO A 248 14.99 7.11 19.26
C PRO A 248 13.77 6.50 18.57
N GLN A 249 13.86 6.31 17.26
CA GLN A 249 12.75 5.80 16.45
C GLN A 249 12.46 4.33 16.73
N PRO A 250 11.19 3.92 16.91
CA PRO A 250 10.82 2.50 17.02
C PRO A 250 10.91 1.80 15.66
N PHE A 251 10.71 2.52 14.54
CA PHE A 251 10.73 1.99 13.19
C PHE A 251 11.69 2.80 12.31
N GLY A 252 12.46 2.12 11.47
CA GLY A 252 13.31 2.75 10.45
C GLY A 252 12.60 2.96 9.11
N ILE A 253 11.39 2.41 8.95
CA ILE A 253 10.64 2.42 7.70
C ILE A 253 9.16 2.64 8.00
N PHE A 254 8.50 3.45 7.17
CA PHE A 254 7.07 3.69 7.19
C PHE A 254 6.39 3.04 5.99
N ASN A 255 5.42 2.15 6.23
CA ASN A 255 4.56 1.58 5.19
C ASN A 255 3.35 2.48 4.97
N ILE A 256 3.35 3.20 3.85
CA ILE A 256 2.23 4.05 3.45
C ILE A 256 1.27 3.24 2.57
N LYS A 257 0.02 3.15 2.98
CA LYS A 257 -1.09 2.64 2.16
C LYS A 257 -2.10 3.77 1.98
N LEU A 258 -2.49 4.07 0.74
CA LEU A 258 -3.45 5.15 0.46
C LEU A 258 -4.78 4.93 1.18
N MET A 259 -5.19 3.66 1.31
CA MET A 259 -6.42 3.27 2.02
C MET A 259 -6.39 3.58 3.52
N LYS A 260 -5.19 3.64 4.14
CA LYS A 260 -5.05 4.00 5.56
C LYS A 260 -5.01 5.52 5.77
N CYS A 261 -4.30 6.23 4.92
CA CYS A 261 -4.05 7.66 5.15
C CYS A 261 -5.05 8.60 4.47
N GLY A 262 -5.84 8.12 3.51
CA GLY A 262 -6.86 8.92 2.85
C GLY A 262 -6.45 9.56 1.52
N GLY A 263 -5.39 9.05 0.88
CA GLY A 263 -5.03 9.43 -0.49
C GLY A 263 -3.64 10.03 -0.67
N LEU A 264 -3.39 10.60 -1.85
CA LEU A 264 -2.06 11.08 -2.27
C LEU A 264 -1.58 12.28 -1.45
N LEU A 265 -2.50 13.24 -1.11
CA LEU A 265 -2.10 14.39 -0.31
C LEU A 265 -1.64 13.99 1.09
N ALA A 266 -2.40 13.14 1.77
CA ALA A 266 -2.05 12.65 3.10
C ALA A 266 -0.79 11.77 3.06
N ALA A 267 -0.61 10.95 2.03
CA ALA A 267 0.59 10.17 1.80
C ALA A 267 1.83 11.07 1.63
N GLN A 268 1.71 12.19 0.91
CA GLN A 268 2.79 13.16 0.74
C GLN A 268 3.18 13.82 2.07
N GLU A 269 2.21 14.12 2.94
CA GLU A 269 2.48 14.64 4.28
C GLU A 269 3.31 13.65 5.10
N ILE A 270 2.88 12.38 5.15
CA ILE A 270 3.63 11.30 5.83
C ILE A 270 5.03 11.17 5.24
N ALA A 271 5.17 11.16 3.92
CA ALA A 271 6.45 11.04 3.24
C ALA A 271 7.41 12.20 3.58
N THR A 272 6.86 13.41 3.72
CA THR A 272 7.63 14.61 4.12
C THR A 272 8.13 14.51 5.56
N ILE A 273 7.26 14.06 6.49
CA ILE A 273 7.63 13.83 7.89
C ILE A 273 8.70 12.74 7.99
N ALA A 274 8.51 11.61 7.30
CA ALA A 274 9.46 10.51 7.26
C ALA A 274 10.83 10.98 6.75
N ARG A 275 10.86 11.76 5.67
CA ARG A 275 12.10 12.32 5.11
C ARG A 275 12.80 13.23 6.10
N ALA A 276 12.07 14.10 6.80
CA ALA A 276 12.62 14.98 7.83
C ALA A 276 13.20 14.19 9.01
N GLY A 277 12.60 13.04 9.35
CA GLY A 277 13.07 12.12 10.38
C GLY A 277 14.16 11.13 9.92
N GLY A 278 14.58 11.15 8.64
CA GLY A 278 15.55 10.19 8.10
C GLY A 278 14.99 8.76 7.95
N ILE A 279 13.66 8.61 7.86
CA ILE A 279 12.95 7.33 7.76
C ILE A 279 12.72 7.00 6.28
N ASN A 280 12.96 5.76 5.89
CA ASN A 280 12.68 5.27 4.56
C ASN A 280 11.18 5.00 4.36
N LEU A 281 10.74 4.98 3.09
CA LEU A 281 9.38 4.64 2.74
C LEU A 281 9.28 3.26 2.10
N PHE A 282 8.24 2.58 2.50
CA PHE A 282 7.68 1.38 1.92
C PHE A 282 6.24 1.69 1.50
N TRP A 283 5.84 1.31 0.31
CA TRP A 283 4.49 1.56 -0.20
C TRP A 283 3.77 0.24 -0.35
N GLY A 284 2.75 0.07 0.47
CA GLY A 284 1.92 -1.13 0.48
C GLY A 284 0.52 -0.87 -0.06
N CYS A 285 -0.26 -1.94 -0.12
CA CYS A 285 -1.64 -1.94 -0.58
C CYS A 285 -2.48 -2.97 0.19
N ASN A 286 -3.77 -2.98 -0.11
CA ASN A 286 -4.68 -4.11 0.12
C ASN A 286 -4.88 -4.83 -1.24
N ASP A 287 -5.80 -5.79 -1.32
CA ASP A 287 -6.27 -6.32 -2.61
C ASP A 287 -7.20 -5.30 -3.25
N GLU A 288 -6.67 -4.49 -4.13
CA GLU A 288 -7.35 -3.30 -4.63
C GLU A 288 -7.14 -3.08 -6.13
N SER A 289 -8.03 -2.31 -6.75
CA SER A 289 -8.02 -2.00 -8.17
C SER A 289 -6.69 -1.43 -8.67
N ILE A 290 -6.35 -1.71 -9.92
CA ILE A 290 -5.26 -1.07 -10.67
C ILE A 290 -5.26 0.45 -10.50
N VAL A 291 -6.43 1.08 -10.34
CA VAL A 291 -6.57 2.54 -10.15
C VAL A 291 -5.80 3.01 -8.92
N SER A 292 -6.06 2.42 -7.75
CA SER A 292 -5.41 2.83 -6.49
C SER A 292 -3.96 2.33 -6.39
N ILE A 293 -3.66 1.13 -6.91
CA ILE A 293 -2.28 0.64 -7.01
C ILE A 293 -1.43 1.61 -7.83
N THR A 294 -1.94 2.06 -8.97
CA THR A 294 -1.23 3.03 -9.82
C THR A 294 -1.10 4.39 -9.12
N ALA A 295 -2.14 4.86 -8.43
CA ALA A 295 -2.06 6.10 -7.66
C ALA A 295 -0.98 6.04 -6.58
N ALA A 296 -0.89 4.91 -5.85
CA ALA A 296 0.19 4.67 -4.87
C ALA A 296 1.57 4.67 -5.53
N LEU A 297 1.72 4.07 -6.71
CA LEU A 297 2.98 4.07 -7.46
C LEU A 297 3.40 5.47 -7.90
N HIS A 298 2.45 6.30 -8.38
CA HIS A 298 2.74 7.68 -8.79
C HIS A 298 3.29 8.52 -7.64
N ILE A 299 2.65 8.47 -6.46
CA ILE A 299 3.12 9.25 -5.30
C ILE A 299 4.38 8.63 -4.67
N ALA A 300 4.55 7.32 -4.76
CA ALA A 300 5.79 6.63 -4.38
C ALA A 300 6.97 7.14 -5.21
N PHE A 301 6.78 7.26 -6.52
CA PHE A 301 7.83 7.73 -7.43
C PHE A 301 8.12 9.23 -7.32
N ALA A 302 7.16 10.00 -6.79
CA ALA A 302 7.37 11.41 -6.47
C ALA A 302 8.05 11.64 -5.10
N SER A 303 8.20 10.60 -4.28
CA SER A 303 8.76 10.71 -2.92
C SER A 303 10.24 10.29 -2.90
N PRO A 304 11.20 11.19 -2.61
CA PRO A 304 12.64 10.91 -2.77
C PRO A 304 13.17 9.85 -1.81
N ASN A 305 12.55 9.64 -0.65
CA ASN A 305 12.92 8.62 0.34
C ASN A 305 12.18 7.28 0.15
N THR A 306 11.50 7.09 -0.98
CA THR A 306 10.96 5.78 -1.37
C THR A 306 12.09 4.79 -1.60
N LYS A 307 12.00 3.64 -0.92
CA LYS A 307 13.00 2.58 -1.03
C LYS A 307 12.37 1.23 -1.42
N TYR A 308 11.12 1.01 -1.05
CA TYR A 308 10.47 -0.29 -1.20
C TYR A 308 9.06 -0.14 -1.75
N LEU A 309 8.64 -1.09 -2.61
CA LEU A 309 7.27 -1.27 -3.10
C LEU A 309 6.75 -2.65 -2.73
N ASP A 310 5.46 -2.72 -2.41
CA ASP A 310 4.65 -3.90 -2.14
C ASP A 310 3.25 -3.63 -2.71
N LEU A 311 3.21 -3.46 -4.03
CA LEU A 311 2.03 -3.00 -4.77
C LEU A 311 1.52 -4.13 -5.69
N ASP A 312 1.39 -5.32 -5.12
CA ASP A 312 0.96 -6.54 -5.77
C ASP A 312 -0.56 -6.79 -5.72
N GLY A 313 -1.31 -6.03 -4.91
CA GLY A 313 -2.72 -6.32 -4.62
C GLY A 313 -3.67 -6.34 -5.81
N SER A 314 -3.32 -5.76 -6.96
CA SER A 314 -4.12 -5.90 -8.19
C SER A 314 -3.73 -7.10 -9.03
N LEU A 315 -2.60 -7.77 -8.74
CA LEU A 315 -2.12 -8.92 -9.52
C LEU A 315 -2.96 -10.18 -9.28
N ASP A 316 -3.58 -10.26 -8.12
CA ASP A 316 -4.47 -11.36 -7.74
C ASP A 316 -5.92 -11.15 -8.20
N LEU A 317 -6.26 -9.99 -8.76
CA LEU A 317 -7.59 -9.74 -9.29
C LEU A 317 -7.78 -10.43 -10.66
N ALA A 318 -8.88 -11.16 -10.81
CA ALA A 318 -9.25 -11.79 -12.08
C ALA A 318 -9.80 -10.78 -13.09
N GLU A 319 -10.34 -9.67 -12.62
CA GLU A 319 -10.90 -8.58 -13.43
C GLU A 319 -10.75 -7.23 -12.75
N ASP A 320 -10.82 -6.15 -13.53
CA ASP A 320 -10.91 -4.77 -13.06
C ASP A 320 -11.89 -4.00 -13.96
N ILE A 321 -12.14 -2.73 -13.65
CA ILE A 321 -12.93 -1.83 -14.51
C ILE A 321 -12.07 -1.02 -15.47
N VAL A 322 -10.75 -1.10 -15.32
CA VAL A 322 -9.77 -0.36 -16.11
C VAL A 322 -8.69 -1.30 -16.65
N THR A 323 -7.98 -0.79 -17.66
CA THR A 323 -6.72 -1.36 -18.16
C THR A 323 -5.64 -0.28 -18.13
N GLY A 324 -4.37 -0.68 -18.30
CA GLY A 324 -3.22 0.25 -18.29
C GLY A 324 -2.76 0.58 -16.86
N GLY A 325 -2.45 1.83 -16.62
CA GLY A 325 -1.89 2.29 -15.35
C GLY A 325 -0.38 2.04 -15.26
N PHE A 326 0.03 1.13 -14.40
CA PHE A 326 1.44 0.76 -14.23
C PHE A 326 1.91 -0.28 -15.26
N ILE A 327 3.22 -0.38 -15.40
CA ILE A 327 3.89 -1.42 -16.20
C ILE A 327 4.66 -2.31 -15.21
N LEU A 328 4.41 -3.63 -15.27
CA LEU A 328 5.16 -4.64 -14.50
C LEU A 328 5.97 -5.50 -15.47
N LYS A 329 7.29 -5.51 -15.28
CA LYS A 329 8.20 -6.33 -16.08
C LYS A 329 9.31 -6.88 -15.20
N ASP A 330 9.45 -8.21 -15.18
CA ASP A 330 10.48 -8.92 -14.39
C ASP A 330 10.50 -8.49 -12.89
N GLY A 331 9.31 -8.29 -12.31
CA GLY A 331 9.13 -7.81 -10.93
C GLY A 331 9.42 -6.33 -10.71
N LEU A 332 9.72 -5.57 -11.76
CA LEU A 332 9.95 -4.12 -11.72
C LEU A 332 8.68 -3.38 -12.14
N MET A 333 8.26 -2.42 -11.33
CA MET A 333 7.16 -1.51 -11.64
C MET A 333 7.65 -0.18 -12.18
N SER A 334 6.93 0.36 -13.15
CA SER A 334 7.09 1.72 -13.67
C SER A 334 5.73 2.31 -14.03
N ILE A 335 5.64 3.64 -14.08
CA ILE A 335 4.46 4.36 -14.56
C ILE A 335 4.58 4.59 -16.07
N SER A 336 3.43 4.75 -16.73
CA SER A 336 3.38 5.17 -18.13
C SER A 336 3.50 6.69 -18.27
N ASP A 337 3.89 7.16 -19.47
CA ASP A 337 3.91 8.60 -19.79
C ASP A 337 2.51 9.16 -20.11
N LYS A 338 1.46 8.34 -20.00
CA LYS A 338 0.07 8.77 -20.28
C LYS A 338 -0.42 9.78 -19.24
N PRO A 339 -1.28 10.73 -19.61
CA PRO A 339 -1.90 11.65 -18.67
C PRO A 339 -2.69 10.95 -17.55
N GLY A 340 -2.75 11.61 -16.41
CA GLY A 340 -3.43 11.06 -15.22
C GLY A 340 -2.69 9.89 -14.63
N LEU A 341 -3.43 8.86 -14.25
CA LEU A 341 -2.91 7.56 -13.81
C LEU A 341 -2.52 6.64 -14.99
N GLY A 342 -2.80 7.06 -16.23
CA GLY A 342 -2.58 6.22 -17.40
C GLY A 342 -3.53 5.02 -17.52
N VAL A 343 -4.63 5.04 -16.77
CA VAL A 343 -5.69 4.02 -16.83
C VAL A 343 -6.75 4.40 -17.87
N GLU A 344 -7.31 3.37 -18.50
CA GLU A 344 -8.40 3.47 -19.47
C GLU A 344 -9.58 2.64 -19.00
N LEU A 345 -10.80 3.25 -18.96
CA LEU A 345 -12.00 2.51 -18.58
C LEU A 345 -12.31 1.43 -19.62
N MET A 346 -12.61 0.22 -19.14
CA MET A 346 -13.07 -0.85 -20.02
C MET A 346 -14.49 -0.57 -20.53
N PRO A 347 -14.81 -0.91 -21.77
CA PRO A 347 -16.19 -0.84 -22.26
C PRO A 347 -17.13 -1.66 -21.34
N ARG A 348 -18.30 -1.11 -21.08
CA ARG A 348 -19.35 -1.79 -20.32
C ARG A 348 -19.96 -2.93 -21.11
#